data_4d23e32a3f3153395172caaaee30f3ec
#
_entry.id   4d23e32a3f3153395172caaaee30f3ec
#
_cell.length_a   1.000
_cell.length_b   1.000
_cell.length_c   1.000
_cell.angle_alpha   90.00
_cell.angle_beta   90.00
_cell.angle_gamma   90.00
#
_symmetry.space_group_name_H-M   'P 1'
#
loop_
_entity.id
_entity.type
_entity.pdbx_description
1 polymer ?
#
loop_
_entity_poly.entity_id
_entity_poly.type
_entity_poly.pdbx_seq_one_letter_code
_entity_poly.pdbx_strand_id
1 'polypeptide(L)'
;MGSDNAAARALARISPYGSEGFIAKMNEKASELGLFNTRYADPSGLLAENVSSAYDLARLIAHAAADERVGGIMRQTSYTTHSGKTAITARSTNQIVRSGDIDVVGGKTGFISRSGYCLATLLRLPQTGQQVAVVVLGAKSNASRFWETRHLFNWMSTRTKTVLDGDAQHPQEQE
;
A
#
# COMPACT_ATOMS: atom_id res chain seq x y z
N MET A 1 -4.38 8.13 2.09
CA MET A 1 -3.98 9.33 2.80
C MET A 1 -4.32 9.29 4.29
N GLY A 2 -5.36 9.94 4.82
CA GLY A 2 -5.68 10.02 6.26
C GLY A 2 -6.16 8.74 6.93
N SER A 3 -6.52 7.71 6.16
CA SER A 3 -7.05 6.42 6.65
C SER A 3 -8.29 6.58 7.55
N ASP A 4 -9.24 7.39 7.11
CA ASP A 4 -10.47 7.67 7.85
C ASP A 4 -11.49 6.53 7.67
N ASN A 5 -11.82 5.89 8.80
CA ASN A 5 -12.74 4.74 8.81
C ASN A 5 -14.20 5.17 8.58
N ALA A 6 -14.59 6.36 9.04
CA ALA A 6 -15.94 6.87 8.83
C ALA A 6 -16.17 7.19 7.35
N ALA A 7 -15.16 7.78 6.68
CA ALA A 7 -15.21 8.02 5.24
C ALA A 7 -15.30 6.73 4.44
N ALA A 8 -14.53 5.68 4.79
CA ALA A 8 -14.60 4.38 4.13
C ALA A 8 -16.00 3.75 4.26
N ARG A 9 -16.59 3.78 5.46
CA ARG A 9 -17.95 3.30 5.71
C ARG A 9 -19.01 4.13 4.98
N ALA A 10 -18.82 5.45 4.91
CA ALA A 10 -19.72 6.33 4.18
C ALA A 10 -19.72 6.02 2.68
N LEU A 11 -18.53 5.85 2.07
CA LEU A 11 -18.40 5.45 0.66
C LEU A 11 -19.09 4.10 0.37
N ALA A 12 -18.92 3.10 1.24
CA ALA A 12 -19.60 1.83 1.10
C ALA A 12 -21.13 1.99 1.16
N ARG A 13 -21.64 2.78 2.13
CA ARG A 13 -23.08 3.00 2.32
C ARG A 13 -23.74 3.73 1.17
N ILE A 14 -23.07 4.74 0.58
CA ILE A 14 -23.63 5.52 -0.54
C ILE A 14 -23.36 4.87 -1.90
N SER A 15 -22.60 3.78 -1.94
CA SER A 15 -22.39 3.03 -3.20
C SER A 15 -23.72 2.44 -3.70
N PRO A 16 -23.85 2.13 -5.00
CA PRO A 16 -25.06 1.50 -5.56
C PRO A 16 -25.41 0.14 -4.91
N TYR A 17 -24.45 -0.43 -4.18
CA TYR A 17 -24.58 -1.75 -3.55
C TYR A 17 -24.97 -1.70 -2.09
N GLY A 18 -24.98 -0.52 -1.44
CA GLY A 18 -25.10 -0.41 0.01
C GLY A 18 -23.91 -1.05 0.74
N SER A 19 -23.94 -1.04 2.08
CA SER A 19 -22.81 -1.52 2.88
C SER A 19 -22.51 -3.01 2.69
N GLU A 20 -23.53 -3.85 2.71
CA GLU A 20 -23.37 -5.31 2.57
C GLU A 20 -22.94 -5.72 1.17
N GLY A 21 -23.62 -5.17 0.14
CA GLY A 21 -23.25 -5.43 -1.25
C GLY A 21 -21.88 -4.90 -1.61
N PHE A 22 -21.42 -3.81 -0.95
CA PHE A 22 -20.07 -3.31 -1.13
C PHE A 22 -19.01 -4.29 -0.62
N ILE A 23 -19.24 -4.91 0.56
CA ILE A 23 -18.34 -5.95 1.09
C ILE A 23 -18.34 -7.19 0.17
N ALA A 24 -19.49 -7.58 -0.37
CA ALA A 24 -19.55 -8.65 -1.36
C ALA A 24 -18.69 -8.32 -2.60
N LYS A 25 -18.79 -7.08 -3.11
CA LYS A 25 -17.95 -6.61 -4.23
C LYS A 25 -16.46 -6.52 -3.90
N MET A 26 -16.08 -6.21 -2.67
CA MET A 26 -14.67 -6.27 -2.24
C MET A 26 -14.14 -7.71 -2.31
N ASN A 27 -14.91 -8.69 -1.87
CA ASN A 27 -14.52 -10.10 -1.92
C ASN A 27 -14.53 -10.66 -3.36
N GLU A 28 -15.50 -10.26 -4.18
CA GLU A 28 -15.53 -10.58 -5.61
C GLU A 28 -14.26 -10.05 -6.29
N LYS A 29 -13.87 -8.78 -6.04
CA LYS A 29 -12.64 -8.19 -6.56
C LYS A 29 -11.39 -8.91 -6.07
N ALA A 30 -11.34 -9.34 -4.80
CA ALA A 30 -10.24 -10.16 -4.30
C ALA A 30 -10.12 -11.47 -5.08
N SER A 31 -11.24 -12.14 -5.36
CA SER A 31 -11.27 -13.36 -6.18
C SER A 31 -10.80 -13.12 -7.61
N GLU A 32 -11.31 -12.07 -8.27
CA GLU A 32 -10.89 -11.68 -9.64
C GLU A 32 -9.38 -11.43 -9.75
N LEU A 33 -8.79 -10.85 -8.70
CA LEU A 33 -7.36 -10.59 -8.62
C LEU A 33 -6.55 -11.81 -8.18
N GLY A 34 -7.19 -12.96 -7.91
CA GLY A 34 -6.54 -14.17 -7.43
C GLY A 34 -5.91 -14.02 -6.04
N LEU A 35 -6.55 -13.25 -5.16
CA LEU A 35 -6.11 -13.03 -3.78
C LEU A 35 -6.74 -14.11 -2.88
N PHE A 36 -6.24 -15.33 -2.97
CA PHE A 36 -6.87 -16.52 -2.38
C PHE A 36 -6.85 -16.56 -0.84
N ASN A 37 -5.97 -15.78 -0.21
CA ASN A 37 -5.87 -15.68 1.25
C ASN A 37 -6.48 -14.37 1.77
N THR A 38 -7.27 -13.66 0.93
CA THR A 38 -7.87 -12.37 1.29
C THR A 38 -9.37 -12.50 1.45
N ARG A 39 -9.86 -11.98 2.58
CA ARG A 39 -11.30 -11.88 2.88
C ARG A 39 -11.57 -10.56 3.58
N TYR A 40 -12.62 -9.89 3.14
CA TYR A 40 -13.13 -8.67 3.76
C TYR A 40 -14.45 -8.94 4.50
N ALA A 41 -14.55 -8.42 5.73
CA ALA A 41 -15.72 -8.48 6.58
C ALA A 41 -16.33 -7.10 6.83
N ASP A 42 -15.53 -6.02 6.61
CA ASP A 42 -16.00 -4.63 6.66
C ASP A 42 -15.22 -3.74 5.70
N PRO A 43 -15.76 -2.58 5.30
CA PRO A 43 -15.10 -1.69 4.33
C PRO A 43 -13.99 -0.82 4.92
N SER A 44 -13.84 -0.78 6.25
CA SER A 44 -12.87 0.09 6.93
C SER A 44 -11.63 -0.63 7.44
N GLY A 45 -11.66 -1.98 7.51
CA GLY A 45 -10.56 -2.80 8.02
C GLY A 45 -10.47 -2.84 9.55
N LEU A 46 -11.57 -2.54 10.26
CA LEU A 46 -11.59 -2.56 11.73
C LEU A 46 -11.92 -3.95 12.30
N LEU A 47 -12.68 -4.75 11.57
CA LEU A 47 -13.02 -6.10 12.04
C LEU A 47 -11.81 -7.02 11.89
N ALA A 48 -11.59 -7.87 12.89
CA ALA A 48 -10.49 -8.84 12.91
C ALA A 48 -10.64 -9.95 11.88
N GLU A 49 -11.85 -10.13 11.36
CA GLU A 49 -12.23 -11.05 10.31
C GLU A 49 -11.75 -10.61 8.92
N ASN A 50 -11.26 -9.36 8.76
CA ASN A 50 -10.51 -8.96 7.58
C ASN A 50 -9.14 -9.62 7.64
N VAL A 51 -8.88 -10.51 6.71
CA VAL A 51 -7.64 -11.28 6.65
C VAL A 51 -7.00 -11.19 5.27
N SER A 52 -5.69 -11.25 5.22
CA SER A 52 -4.93 -11.32 3.97
C SER A 52 -3.54 -11.92 4.22
N SER A 53 -2.80 -12.19 3.15
CA SER A 53 -1.38 -12.55 3.18
C SER A 53 -0.51 -11.41 2.65
N ALA A 54 0.78 -11.42 2.97
CA ALA A 54 1.72 -10.46 2.42
C ALA A 54 1.78 -10.53 0.88
N TYR A 55 1.69 -11.73 0.31
CA TYR A 55 1.65 -11.94 -1.13
C TYR A 55 0.42 -11.32 -1.78
N ASP A 56 -0.78 -11.56 -1.21
CA ASP A 56 -2.02 -10.99 -1.73
C ASP A 56 -2.02 -9.46 -1.64
N LEU A 57 -1.52 -8.91 -0.52
CA LEU A 57 -1.42 -7.45 -0.36
C LEU A 57 -0.39 -6.83 -1.30
N ALA A 58 0.68 -7.53 -1.67
CA ALA A 58 1.62 -7.08 -2.69
C ALA A 58 0.94 -6.95 -4.06
N ARG A 59 0.11 -7.92 -4.44
CA ARG A 59 -0.69 -7.87 -5.68
C ARG A 59 -1.75 -6.78 -5.63
N LEU A 60 -2.45 -6.68 -4.50
CA LEU A 60 -3.50 -5.67 -4.30
C LEU A 60 -2.94 -4.25 -4.38
N ILE A 61 -1.80 -3.96 -3.73
CA ILE A 61 -1.22 -2.62 -3.75
C ILE A 61 -0.72 -2.23 -5.14
N ALA A 62 -0.17 -3.19 -5.90
CA ALA A 62 0.23 -2.97 -7.29
C ALA A 62 -0.99 -2.64 -8.16
N HIS A 63 -2.08 -3.40 -8.04
CA HIS A 63 -3.32 -3.14 -8.75
C HIS A 63 -3.94 -1.78 -8.37
N ALA A 64 -4.04 -1.48 -7.08
CA ALA A 64 -4.62 -0.23 -6.61
C ALA A 64 -3.80 1.01 -6.99
N ALA A 65 -2.47 0.91 -7.00
CA ALA A 65 -1.59 2.00 -7.41
C ALA A 65 -1.62 2.29 -8.92
N ALA A 66 -2.01 1.31 -9.73
CA ALA A 66 -2.18 1.47 -11.18
C ALA A 66 -3.44 2.27 -11.57
N ASP A 67 -4.46 2.34 -10.70
CA ASP A 67 -5.60 3.24 -10.88
C ASP A 67 -5.19 4.65 -10.42
N GLU A 68 -5.06 5.60 -11.35
CA GLU A 68 -4.59 6.97 -11.05
C GLU A 68 -5.47 7.73 -10.05
N ARG A 69 -6.76 7.41 -9.96
CA ARG A 69 -7.67 8.01 -8.96
C ARG A 69 -7.27 7.60 -7.55
N VAL A 70 -6.78 6.38 -7.37
CA VAL A 70 -6.34 5.82 -6.08
C VAL A 70 -4.85 6.08 -5.87
N GLY A 71 -4.01 5.73 -6.84
CA GLY A 71 -2.56 5.90 -6.80
C GLY A 71 -2.16 7.36 -6.59
N GLY A 72 -2.81 8.30 -7.30
CA GLY A 72 -2.60 9.73 -7.12
C GLY A 72 -2.81 10.20 -5.68
N ILE A 73 -3.88 9.71 -5.02
CA ILE A 73 -4.16 10.03 -3.61
C ILE A 73 -3.14 9.36 -2.67
N MET A 74 -2.71 8.13 -2.97
CA MET A 74 -1.74 7.40 -2.13
C MET A 74 -0.37 8.09 -2.06
N ARG A 75 0.03 8.83 -3.10
CA ARG A 75 1.30 9.57 -3.19
C ARG A 75 1.28 10.92 -2.50
N GLN A 76 0.11 11.48 -2.17
CA GLN A 76 0.02 12.81 -1.57
C GLN A 76 0.48 12.79 -0.10
N THR A 77 1.25 13.79 0.29
CA THR A 77 1.68 14.02 1.69
C THR A 77 0.54 14.59 2.55
N SER A 78 -0.28 15.46 1.96
CA SER A 78 -1.44 16.07 2.59
C SER A 78 -2.45 16.55 1.55
N TYR A 79 -3.70 16.72 2.00
CA TYR A 79 -4.76 17.31 1.20
C TYR A 79 -5.64 18.18 2.11
N THR A 80 -5.93 19.41 1.66
CA THR A 80 -6.80 20.33 2.40
C THR A 80 -8.10 20.53 1.62
N THR A 81 -9.21 20.35 2.30
CA THR A 81 -10.56 20.66 1.82
C THR A 81 -11.23 21.64 2.76
N HIS A 82 -12.40 22.16 2.37
CA HIS A 82 -13.16 23.11 3.18
C HIS A 82 -14.57 22.58 3.42
N SER A 83 -15.04 22.75 4.66
CA SER A 83 -16.44 22.58 5.04
C SER A 83 -16.95 23.93 5.51
N GLY A 84 -17.70 24.63 4.65
CA GLY A 84 -18.03 26.04 4.86
C GLY A 84 -16.74 26.89 4.95
N LYS A 85 -16.56 27.58 6.07
CA LYS A 85 -15.37 28.43 6.34
C LYS A 85 -14.21 27.66 7.00
N THR A 86 -14.40 26.40 7.36
CA THR A 86 -13.40 25.61 8.10
C THR A 86 -12.53 24.80 7.13
N ALA A 87 -11.22 25.01 7.18
CA ALA A 87 -10.26 24.20 6.46
C ALA A 87 -10.01 22.87 7.22
N ILE A 88 -10.10 21.74 6.52
CA ILE A 88 -9.85 20.39 7.03
C ILE A 88 -8.67 19.82 6.27
N THR A 89 -7.58 19.54 6.97
CA THR A 89 -6.36 18.98 6.36
C THR A 89 -6.18 17.52 6.77
N ALA A 90 -6.24 16.62 5.79
CA ALA A 90 -5.83 15.22 5.93
C ALA A 90 -4.34 15.10 5.61
N ARG A 91 -3.57 14.45 6.49
CA ARG A 91 -2.15 14.13 6.26
C ARG A 91 -1.97 12.64 5.99
N SER A 92 -1.01 12.31 5.16
CA SER A 92 -0.68 10.91 4.89
C SER A 92 -0.23 10.21 6.18
N THR A 93 -0.78 9.02 6.44
CA THR A 93 -0.31 8.13 7.51
C THR A 93 0.98 7.41 7.13
N ASN A 94 1.33 7.38 5.84
CA ASN A 94 2.56 6.76 5.35
C ASN A 94 3.75 7.71 5.53
N GLN A 95 4.65 7.35 6.47
CA GLN A 95 5.84 8.15 6.76
C GLN A 95 6.82 8.20 5.57
N ILE A 96 6.91 7.12 4.77
CA ILE A 96 7.82 7.08 3.59
C ILE A 96 7.38 8.12 2.55
N VAL A 97 6.06 8.25 2.33
CA VAL A 97 5.51 9.32 1.46
C VAL A 97 5.87 10.70 1.99
N ARG A 98 5.78 10.89 3.32
CA ARG A 98 6.05 12.22 3.91
C ARG A 98 7.53 12.59 3.94
N SER A 99 8.43 11.61 4.06
CA SER A 99 9.88 11.86 4.04
C SER A 99 10.42 12.15 2.64
N GLY A 100 9.81 11.53 1.60
CA GLY A 100 10.18 11.78 0.21
C GLY A 100 11.56 11.26 -0.21
N ASP A 101 12.19 10.41 0.61
CA ASP A 101 13.51 9.85 0.38
C ASP A 101 13.49 8.56 -0.46
N ILE A 102 12.33 7.97 -0.66
CA ILE A 102 12.09 6.81 -1.53
C ILE A 102 10.92 7.14 -2.46
N ASP A 103 11.03 6.80 -3.72
CA ASP A 103 9.95 6.97 -4.70
C ASP A 103 8.81 5.97 -4.41
N VAL A 104 7.70 6.48 -3.89
CA VAL A 104 6.50 5.72 -3.53
C VAL A 104 5.48 5.83 -4.66
N VAL A 105 5.21 4.72 -5.32
CA VAL A 105 4.17 4.59 -6.35
C VAL A 105 2.78 4.48 -5.73
N GLY A 106 2.68 3.81 -4.59
CA GLY A 106 1.44 3.70 -3.82
C GLY A 106 1.68 3.07 -2.45
N GLY A 107 0.76 3.25 -1.53
CA GLY A 107 0.91 2.64 -0.21
C GLY A 107 -0.27 2.85 0.72
N LYS A 108 -0.48 1.88 1.62
CA LYS A 108 -1.52 1.91 2.65
C LYS A 108 -1.00 1.36 3.96
N THR A 109 -1.18 2.13 5.02
CA THR A 109 -0.93 1.70 6.40
C THR A 109 -2.17 1.02 6.97
N GLY A 110 -1.99 0.06 7.87
CA GLY A 110 -3.05 -0.57 8.65
C GLY A 110 -2.65 -0.69 10.11
N PHE A 111 -3.64 -0.70 11.00
CA PHE A 111 -3.47 -1.02 12.41
C PHE A 111 -4.80 -1.38 13.06
N ILE A 112 -4.85 -2.52 13.68
CA ILE A 112 -5.76 -2.88 14.76
C ILE A 112 -4.93 -3.65 15.81
N SER A 113 -5.39 -3.70 17.06
CA SER A 113 -4.63 -4.36 18.14
C SER A 113 -4.30 -5.82 17.83
N ARG A 114 -5.19 -6.53 17.11
CA ARG A 114 -5.00 -7.94 16.75
C ARG A 114 -3.96 -8.14 15.64
N SER A 115 -3.91 -7.25 14.63
CA SER A 115 -2.98 -7.38 13.49
C SER A 115 -1.63 -6.71 13.73
N GLY A 116 -1.48 -5.87 14.75
CA GLY A 116 -0.32 -5.00 14.89
C GLY A 116 -0.23 -3.94 13.80
N TYR A 117 0.94 -3.37 13.63
CA TYR A 117 1.17 -2.32 12.63
C TYR A 117 1.53 -2.94 11.28
N CYS A 118 0.78 -2.55 10.26
CA CYS A 118 0.91 -3.09 8.90
C CYS A 118 1.23 -1.96 7.91
N LEU A 119 1.96 -2.30 6.84
CA LEU A 119 2.22 -1.43 5.70
C LEU A 119 2.33 -2.29 4.44
N ALA A 120 1.53 -1.97 3.43
CA ALA A 120 1.73 -2.44 2.06
C ALA A 120 2.12 -1.23 1.21
N THR A 121 3.23 -1.30 0.50
CA THR A 121 3.71 -0.19 -0.33
C THR A 121 4.35 -0.70 -1.62
N LEU A 122 4.16 0.05 -2.71
CA LEU A 122 4.79 -0.14 -4.00
C LEU A 122 5.83 0.97 -4.17
N LEU A 123 7.08 0.58 -4.35
CA LEU A 123 8.24 1.45 -4.40
C LEU A 123 8.94 1.31 -5.74
N ARG A 124 9.66 2.34 -6.18
CA ARG A 124 10.44 2.30 -7.41
C ARG A 124 11.92 2.14 -7.10
N LEU A 125 12.57 1.16 -7.73
CA LEU A 125 14.01 0.96 -7.63
C LEU A 125 14.75 2.05 -8.41
N PRO A 126 15.69 2.78 -7.79
CA PRO A 126 16.38 3.88 -8.45
C PRO A 126 17.27 3.45 -9.60
N GLN A 127 17.77 2.21 -9.60
CA GLN A 127 18.69 1.68 -10.61
C GLN A 127 17.98 1.33 -11.93
N THR A 128 16.78 0.76 -11.85
CA THR A 128 16.09 0.20 -13.03
C THR A 128 14.76 0.89 -13.33
N GLY A 129 14.23 1.71 -12.39
CA GLY A 129 12.87 2.23 -12.48
C GLY A 129 11.77 1.18 -12.24
N GLN A 130 12.14 -0.09 -12.05
CA GLN A 130 11.19 -1.16 -11.77
C GLN A 130 10.48 -0.95 -10.43
N GLN A 131 9.24 -1.42 -10.36
CA GLN A 131 8.43 -1.32 -9.17
C GLN A 131 8.55 -2.62 -8.35
N VAL A 132 8.71 -2.45 -7.04
CA VAL A 132 8.76 -3.55 -6.07
C VAL A 132 7.74 -3.32 -4.97
N ALA A 133 6.92 -4.33 -4.69
CA ALA A 133 6.00 -4.30 -3.57
C ALA A 133 6.70 -4.80 -2.30
N VAL A 134 6.64 -3.99 -1.25
CA VAL A 134 7.13 -4.34 0.09
C VAL A 134 5.94 -4.36 1.04
N VAL A 135 5.72 -5.48 1.72
CA VAL A 135 4.62 -5.68 2.66
C VAL A 135 5.15 -6.12 4.00
N VAL A 136 4.82 -5.36 5.04
CA VAL A 136 5.11 -5.65 6.44
C VAL A 136 3.80 -5.84 7.18
N LEU A 137 3.62 -6.98 7.84
CA LEU A 137 2.46 -7.31 8.64
C LEU A 137 2.89 -7.61 10.08
N GLY A 138 2.11 -7.15 11.06
CA GLY A 138 2.31 -7.47 12.46
C GLY A 138 3.53 -6.83 13.11
N ALA A 139 4.02 -5.72 12.60
CA ALA A 139 5.12 -5.00 13.23
C ALA A 139 4.74 -4.54 14.65
N LYS A 140 5.71 -4.55 15.58
CA LYS A 140 5.49 -4.28 17.01
C LYS A 140 5.14 -2.81 17.30
N SER A 141 5.53 -1.89 16.41
CA SER A 141 5.29 -0.46 16.60
C SER A 141 5.03 0.26 15.28
N ASN A 142 4.47 1.48 15.39
CA ASN A 142 4.31 2.34 14.21
C ASN A 142 5.66 2.66 13.54
N ALA A 143 6.73 2.81 14.32
CA ALA A 143 8.07 3.08 13.80
C ALA A 143 8.66 1.84 13.10
N SER A 144 8.51 0.64 13.71
CA SER A 144 9.13 -0.58 13.19
C SER A 144 8.61 -0.98 11.81
N ARG A 145 7.31 -0.79 11.49
CA ARG A 145 6.80 -1.10 10.15
C ARG A 145 7.49 -0.28 9.05
N PHE A 146 7.84 0.99 9.33
CA PHE A 146 8.57 1.83 8.37
C PHE A 146 10.05 1.48 8.32
N TRP A 147 10.66 1.17 9.46
CA TRP A 147 12.04 0.71 9.52
C TRP A 147 12.24 -0.61 8.76
N GLU A 148 11.39 -1.59 9.02
CA GLU A 148 11.42 -2.89 8.34
C GLU A 148 11.22 -2.74 6.82
N THR A 149 10.25 -1.90 6.40
CA THR A 149 10.02 -1.60 4.99
C THR A 149 11.25 -1.00 4.32
N ARG A 150 11.92 -0.02 4.97
CA ARG A 150 13.14 0.59 4.43
C ARG A 150 14.29 -0.40 4.37
N HIS A 151 14.42 -1.24 5.38
CA HIS A 151 15.45 -2.27 5.43
C HIS A 151 15.30 -3.27 4.27
N LEU A 152 14.12 -3.80 4.06
CA LEU A 152 13.80 -4.70 2.95
C LEU A 152 14.04 -4.03 1.58
N PHE A 153 13.59 -2.78 1.43
CA PHE A 153 13.79 -2.03 0.19
C PHE A 153 15.26 -1.77 -0.11
N ASN A 154 16.04 -1.34 0.89
CA ASN A 154 17.47 -1.10 0.75
C ASN A 154 18.24 -2.38 0.41
N TRP A 155 17.87 -3.49 1.05
CA TRP A 155 18.43 -4.80 0.72
C TRP A 155 18.18 -5.17 -0.74
N MET A 156 16.94 -5.05 -1.21
CA MET A 156 16.57 -5.31 -2.61
C MET A 156 17.32 -4.38 -3.57
N SER A 157 17.36 -3.09 -3.28
CA SER A 157 18.03 -2.07 -4.10
C SER A 157 19.54 -2.36 -4.23
N THR A 158 20.21 -2.70 -3.12
CA THR A 158 21.62 -3.08 -3.12
C THR A 158 21.86 -4.36 -3.94
N ARG A 159 21.01 -5.36 -3.78
CA ARG A 159 21.11 -6.61 -4.53
C ARG A 159 20.98 -6.39 -6.04
N THR A 160 20.00 -5.57 -6.45
CA THR A 160 19.80 -5.19 -7.85
C THR A 160 21.04 -4.50 -8.41
N LYS A 161 21.61 -3.55 -7.67
CA LYS A 161 22.84 -2.87 -8.07
C LYS A 161 24.00 -3.85 -8.28
N THR A 162 24.22 -4.78 -7.33
CA THR A 162 25.29 -5.78 -7.43
C THR A 162 25.15 -6.65 -8.68
N VAL A 163 23.92 -7.06 -9.04
CA VAL A 163 23.69 -7.85 -10.25
C VAL A 163 24.01 -7.03 -11.50
N LEU A 164 23.52 -5.80 -11.60
CA LEU A 164 23.78 -4.92 -12.74
C LEU A 164 25.28 -4.62 -12.92
N ASP A 165 26.00 -4.36 -11.82
CA ASP A 165 27.44 -4.08 -11.85
C ASP A 165 28.23 -5.35 -12.24
N GLY A 166 27.77 -6.56 -11.83
CA GLY A 166 28.37 -7.83 -12.21
C GLY A 166 28.21 -8.14 -13.71
N ASP A 167 27.02 -7.92 -14.26
CA ASP A 167 26.74 -8.08 -15.69
C ASP A 167 27.54 -7.10 -16.56
N ALA A 168 27.80 -5.89 -16.07
CA ALA A 168 28.61 -4.89 -16.76
C ALA A 168 30.10 -5.28 -16.83
N GLN A 169 30.59 -6.14 -15.90
CA GLN A 169 31.98 -6.59 -15.87
C GLN A 169 32.22 -7.85 -16.74
N HIS A 170 31.16 -8.54 -17.17
CA HIS A 170 31.22 -9.68 -18.08
C HIS A 170 30.25 -9.45 -19.26
N PRO A 171 30.61 -8.56 -20.22
CA PRO A 171 29.87 -8.48 -21.47
C PRO A 171 30.00 -9.83 -22.16
N GLN A 172 28.86 -10.47 -22.43
CA GLN A 172 28.82 -11.76 -23.15
C GLN A 172 29.54 -11.56 -24.48
N GLU A 173 30.65 -12.25 -24.69
CA GLU A 173 31.25 -12.39 -26.00
C GLU A 173 30.22 -13.14 -26.86
N GLN A 174 29.51 -12.40 -27.69
CA GLN A 174 28.65 -12.98 -28.72
C GLN A 174 29.56 -13.36 -29.88
N GLU A 175 29.86 -14.66 -30.02
CA GLU A 175 30.30 -15.26 -31.27
C GLU A 175 29.12 -15.30 -32.27
#